data_670ef997a0d2a1d18445ca5d10a9029d
#
_entry.id   670ef997a0d2a1d18445ca5d10a9029d
#
_cell.length_a   1.000
_cell.length_b   1.000
_cell.length_c   1.000
_cell.angle_alpha   90.00
_cell.angle_beta   90.00
_cell.angle_gamma   90.00
#
_symmetry.space_group_name_H-M   'P 1'
#
loop_
_entity.id
_entity.type
_entity.pdbx_description
1 polymer ?
#
loop_
_entity_poly.entity_id
_entity_poly.type
_entity_poly.pdbx_seq_one_letter_code
_entity_poly.pdbx_strand_id
1 'polypeptide(L)'
;MTLTKRILGSLLALTVVVLGALYWLGTRDDTSTGPAAAPSDPQQRIERGRYLALAGNCVACHTARGGPAYAGGTPIPTPFGTLYGPNITPDDKTGIGAWSADDFWQALHNGKSRDGTLLYPAFPYTEYTRVSRADADALFAYLRTVTPVSQANRPPELDFPYDQRILLAAWRALYFKPGALEPDAGQSEQWNRGRYLVEGVGHCAACHAPRNSLGATRPADGLTGGVIPGLEWYAPPLTNDPRAGLGRWSAQDIADLLQTGIAAHSSAS
;
A
#
# COMPACT_ATOMS: atom_id res chain seq x y z
N MET A 1 -10.58 -49.86 -11.90
CA MET A 1 -9.95 -48.75 -11.12
C MET A 1 -10.52 -48.80 -9.73
N THR A 2 -9.72 -49.04 -8.70
CA THR A 2 -10.17 -49.16 -7.30
C THR A 2 -10.79 -47.85 -6.80
N LEU A 3 -11.72 -47.91 -5.86
CA LEU A 3 -12.39 -46.77 -5.24
C LEU A 3 -11.35 -45.73 -4.75
N THR A 4 -10.26 -46.20 -4.14
CA THR A 4 -9.14 -45.38 -3.69
C THR A 4 -8.52 -44.55 -4.81
N LYS A 5 -8.29 -45.12 -6.00
CA LYS A 5 -7.74 -44.36 -7.15
C LYS A 5 -8.71 -43.31 -7.68
N ARG A 6 -10.02 -43.58 -7.62
CA ARG A 6 -11.05 -42.60 -7.99
C ARG A 6 -11.08 -41.42 -7.01
N ILE A 7 -11.06 -41.69 -5.69
CA ILE A 7 -11.02 -40.67 -4.64
C ILE A 7 -9.77 -39.81 -4.79
N LEU A 8 -8.59 -40.43 -4.93
CA LEU A 8 -7.33 -39.71 -5.07
C LEU A 8 -7.32 -38.82 -6.34
N GLY A 9 -7.84 -39.34 -7.44
CA GLY A 9 -7.98 -38.58 -8.69
C GLY A 9 -8.93 -37.38 -8.55
N SER A 10 -10.06 -37.54 -7.83
CA SER A 10 -10.99 -36.45 -7.56
C SER A 10 -10.41 -35.38 -6.66
N LEU A 11 -9.67 -35.77 -5.62
CA LEU A 11 -8.98 -34.85 -4.73
C LEU A 11 -7.91 -34.02 -5.48
N LEU A 12 -7.11 -34.68 -6.31
CA LEU A 12 -6.11 -34.01 -7.13
C LEU A 12 -6.78 -33.02 -8.11
N ALA A 13 -7.84 -33.44 -8.80
CA ALA A 13 -8.57 -32.54 -9.70
C ALA A 13 -9.15 -31.33 -8.97
N LEU A 14 -9.75 -31.54 -7.79
CA LEU A 14 -10.26 -30.43 -6.95
C LEU A 14 -9.14 -29.48 -6.54
N THR A 15 -8.00 -30.00 -6.10
CA THR A 15 -6.84 -29.18 -5.73
C THR A 15 -6.37 -28.33 -6.90
N VAL A 16 -6.24 -28.89 -8.09
CA VAL A 16 -5.84 -28.14 -9.30
C VAL A 16 -6.85 -27.04 -9.63
N VAL A 17 -8.15 -27.33 -9.53
CA VAL A 17 -9.20 -26.33 -9.78
C VAL A 17 -9.13 -25.20 -8.75
N VAL A 18 -8.97 -25.52 -7.46
CA VAL A 18 -8.86 -24.52 -6.39
C VAL A 18 -7.62 -23.64 -6.58
N LEU A 19 -6.46 -24.23 -6.84
CA LEU A 19 -5.22 -23.48 -7.10
C LEU A 19 -5.34 -22.61 -8.36
N GLY A 20 -5.95 -23.12 -9.42
CA GLY A 20 -6.23 -22.36 -10.64
C GLY A 20 -7.15 -21.17 -10.40
N ALA A 21 -8.21 -21.38 -9.61
CA ALA A 21 -9.14 -20.32 -9.22
C ALA A 21 -8.46 -19.24 -8.36
N LEU A 22 -7.66 -19.63 -7.36
CA LEU A 22 -6.89 -18.70 -6.53
C LEU A 22 -5.89 -17.90 -7.36
N TYR A 23 -5.19 -18.56 -8.28
CA TYR A 23 -4.28 -17.88 -9.19
C TYR A 23 -5.01 -16.86 -10.07
N TRP A 24 -6.10 -17.26 -10.71
CA TRP A 24 -6.90 -16.37 -11.55
C TRP A 24 -7.47 -15.19 -10.77
N LEU A 25 -8.08 -15.43 -9.61
CA LEU A 25 -8.63 -14.38 -8.75
C LEU A 25 -7.54 -13.40 -8.27
N GLY A 26 -6.38 -13.91 -7.90
CA GLY A 26 -5.30 -13.09 -7.36
C GLY A 26 -4.50 -12.33 -8.43
N THR A 27 -4.61 -12.71 -9.69
CA THR A 27 -3.88 -12.06 -10.79
C THR A 27 -4.75 -11.17 -11.67
N ARG A 28 -6.08 -11.22 -11.52
CA ARG A 28 -6.98 -10.35 -12.28
C ARG A 28 -6.79 -8.88 -11.88
N ASP A 29 -6.96 -7.98 -12.85
CA ASP A 29 -6.87 -6.54 -12.65
C ASP A 29 -8.26 -5.95 -12.40
N ASP A 30 -8.29 -4.92 -11.56
CA ASP A 30 -9.38 -3.98 -11.47
C ASP A 30 -9.09 -2.77 -12.38
N THR A 31 -10.13 -2.26 -13.02
CA THR A 31 -10.03 -1.14 -13.97
C THR A 31 -10.78 0.10 -13.49
N SER A 32 -11.29 0.10 -12.25
CA SER A 32 -11.97 1.27 -11.69
C SER A 32 -10.98 2.41 -11.47
N THR A 33 -11.33 3.59 -11.94
CA THR A 33 -10.43 4.76 -11.91
C THR A 33 -10.74 5.74 -10.79
N GLY A 34 -11.88 5.56 -10.12
CA GLY A 34 -12.40 6.49 -9.12
C GLY A 34 -12.82 7.84 -9.72
N PRO A 35 -13.31 8.75 -8.89
CA PRO A 35 -13.70 10.08 -9.32
C PRO A 35 -12.46 10.84 -9.80
N ALA A 36 -12.54 11.38 -11.01
CA ALA A 36 -11.42 12.03 -11.68
C ALA A 36 -11.71 13.50 -11.91
N ALA A 37 -10.98 14.35 -11.21
CA ALA A 37 -10.68 15.70 -11.70
C ALA A 37 -9.19 15.94 -11.53
N ALA A 38 -8.40 15.47 -12.49
CA ALA A 38 -6.99 15.88 -12.54
C ALA A 38 -6.92 17.35 -12.92
N PRO A 39 -6.05 18.16 -12.30
CA PRO A 39 -5.75 19.49 -12.80
C PRO A 39 -5.30 19.40 -14.26
N SER A 40 -5.90 20.20 -15.14
CA SER A 40 -5.51 20.26 -16.54
C SER A 40 -4.16 20.96 -16.74
N ASP A 41 -3.83 21.88 -15.85
CA ASP A 41 -2.53 22.57 -15.83
C ASP A 41 -1.42 21.60 -15.33
N PRO A 42 -0.33 21.44 -16.12
CA PRO A 42 0.79 20.57 -15.74
C PRO A 42 1.45 20.95 -14.42
N GLN A 43 1.60 22.25 -14.12
CA GLN A 43 2.24 22.71 -12.89
C GLN A 43 1.38 22.39 -11.67
N GLN A 44 0.07 22.63 -11.75
CA GLN A 44 -0.86 22.26 -10.67
C GLN A 44 -0.92 20.75 -10.46
N ARG A 45 -0.77 19.95 -11.51
CA ARG A 45 -0.68 18.49 -11.40
C ARG A 45 0.57 18.06 -10.66
N ILE A 46 1.73 18.65 -10.95
CA ILE A 46 2.98 18.36 -10.24
C ILE A 46 2.87 18.76 -8.75
N GLU A 47 2.32 19.94 -8.44
CA GLU A 47 2.12 20.39 -7.05
C GLU A 47 1.15 19.47 -6.29
N ARG A 48 0.06 19.01 -6.94
CA ARG A 48 -0.83 18.03 -6.36
C ARG A 48 -0.09 16.71 -6.08
N GLY A 49 0.74 16.24 -7.01
CA GLY A 49 1.56 15.05 -6.84
C GLY A 49 2.56 15.19 -5.70
N ARG A 50 3.20 16.35 -5.57
CA ARG A 50 4.09 16.66 -4.45
C ARG A 50 3.37 16.60 -3.10
N TYR A 51 2.19 17.23 -3.01
CA TYR A 51 1.36 17.15 -1.81
C TYR A 51 0.99 15.69 -1.46
N LEU A 52 0.57 14.89 -2.45
CA LEU A 52 0.19 13.49 -2.22
C LEU A 52 1.38 12.61 -1.83
N ALA A 53 2.56 12.84 -2.41
CA ALA A 53 3.79 12.13 -2.05
C ALA A 53 4.24 12.42 -0.61
N LEU A 54 4.01 13.66 -0.13
CA LEU A 54 4.25 14.04 1.26
C LEU A 54 3.19 13.42 2.18
N ALA A 55 1.91 13.52 1.83
CA ALA A 55 0.81 12.96 2.62
C ALA A 55 0.90 11.42 2.73
N GLY A 56 1.34 10.75 1.67
CA GLY A 56 1.59 9.31 1.63
C GLY A 56 2.97 8.91 2.16
N ASN A 57 3.79 9.87 2.63
CA ASN A 57 5.13 9.63 3.17
C ASN A 57 6.01 8.69 2.32
N CYS A 58 5.93 8.82 1.00
CA CYS A 58 6.64 7.94 0.05
C CYS A 58 8.16 7.92 0.32
N VAL A 59 8.71 9.06 0.75
CA VAL A 59 10.13 9.23 1.06
C VAL A 59 10.62 8.27 2.16
N ALA A 60 9.78 7.92 3.13
CA ALA A 60 10.18 7.06 4.25
C ALA A 60 10.63 5.66 3.82
N CYS A 61 9.93 5.06 2.86
CA CYS A 61 10.28 3.73 2.33
C CYS A 61 11.25 3.81 1.14
N HIS A 62 11.22 4.93 0.40
CA HIS A 62 11.99 5.06 -0.84
C HIS A 62 13.27 5.91 -0.71
N THR A 63 13.74 6.18 0.53
CA THR A 63 14.99 6.91 0.78
C THR A 63 15.76 6.24 1.90
N ALA A 64 16.87 5.60 1.60
CA ALA A 64 17.76 5.04 2.61
C ALA A 64 18.32 6.15 3.52
N ARG A 65 18.58 5.82 4.79
CA ARG A 65 19.12 6.79 5.74
C ARG A 65 20.43 7.41 5.22
N GLY A 66 20.43 8.73 5.03
CA GLY A 66 21.55 9.48 4.46
C GLY A 66 21.74 9.32 2.94
N GLY A 67 20.83 8.61 2.27
CA GLY A 67 20.83 8.43 0.83
C GLY A 67 20.08 9.53 0.08
N PRO A 68 20.17 9.54 -1.27
CA PRO A 68 19.43 10.46 -2.11
C PRO A 68 17.91 10.20 -2.01
N ALA A 69 17.12 11.28 -2.07
CA ALA A 69 15.67 11.17 -1.98
C ALA A 69 15.09 10.28 -3.11
N TYR A 70 14.17 9.41 -2.74
CA TYR A 70 13.49 8.46 -3.63
C TYR A 70 14.38 7.43 -4.34
N ALA A 71 15.68 7.35 -4.03
CA ALA A 71 16.59 6.40 -4.65
C ALA A 71 16.47 4.96 -4.11
N GLY A 72 15.60 4.72 -3.14
CA GLY A 72 15.36 3.41 -2.56
C GLY A 72 16.43 2.96 -1.55
N GLY A 73 16.47 1.66 -1.30
CA GLY A 73 17.45 1.03 -0.41
C GLY A 73 17.05 0.94 1.06
N THR A 74 15.93 1.53 1.48
CA THR A 74 15.43 1.42 2.86
C THR A 74 15.05 -0.02 3.17
N PRO A 75 15.63 -0.65 4.22
CA PRO A 75 15.20 -1.97 4.66
C PRO A 75 13.82 -1.89 5.34
N ILE A 76 12.96 -2.82 4.99
CA ILE A 76 11.61 -3.00 5.54
C ILE A 76 11.58 -4.40 6.16
N PRO A 77 11.92 -4.56 7.44
CA PRO A 77 11.89 -5.84 8.11
C PRO A 77 10.44 -6.32 8.27
N THR A 78 10.23 -7.60 8.08
CA THR A 78 8.94 -8.27 8.26
C THR A 78 9.14 -9.60 8.98
N PRO A 79 8.09 -10.26 9.51
CA PRO A 79 8.19 -11.61 10.05
C PRO A 79 8.58 -12.68 9.01
N PHE A 80 8.65 -12.31 7.74
CA PHE A 80 8.92 -13.19 6.60
C PHE A 80 10.31 -12.96 5.99
N GLY A 81 11.11 -12.07 6.57
CA GLY A 81 12.38 -11.60 6.05
C GLY A 81 12.36 -10.11 5.70
N THR A 82 13.38 -9.62 5.02
CA THR A 82 13.56 -8.19 4.73
C THR A 82 13.23 -7.88 3.26
N LEU A 83 12.42 -6.85 3.07
CA LEU A 83 12.18 -6.21 1.79
C LEU A 83 12.95 -4.89 1.72
N TYR A 84 13.10 -4.34 0.53
CA TYR A 84 13.78 -3.05 0.34
C TYR A 84 12.91 -2.14 -0.52
N GLY A 85 12.76 -0.88 -0.08
CA GLY A 85 12.11 0.15 -0.87
C GLY A 85 12.86 0.33 -2.20
N PRO A 86 12.21 0.21 -3.35
CA PRO A 86 12.88 0.37 -4.64
C PRO A 86 13.18 1.83 -4.95
N ASN A 87 14.09 2.05 -5.91
CA ASN A 87 14.32 3.34 -6.54
C ASN A 87 13.09 3.76 -7.35
N ILE A 88 12.48 4.89 -7.00
CA ILE A 88 11.35 5.48 -7.72
C ILE A 88 11.70 6.85 -8.32
N THR A 89 13.01 7.16 -8.46
CA THR A 89 13.47 8.31 -9.24
C THR A 89 13.25 8.07 -10.74
N PRO A 90 13.26 9.12 -11.58
CA PRO A 90 13.09 8.98 -13.03
C PRO A 90 14.37 8.51 -13.74
N ASP A 91 15.19 7.66 -13.11
CA ASP A 91 16.26 6.95 -13.76
C ASP A 91 15.70 5.82 -14.63
N ASP A 92 16.11 5.76 -15.90
CA ASP A 92 15.53 4.84 -16.88
C ASP A 92 15.91 3.37 -16.63
N LYS A 93 17.05 3.12 -15.98
CA LYS A 93 17.60 1.77 -15.80
C LYS A 93 17.25 1.17 -14.46
N THR A 94 17.31 1.96 -13.40
CA THR A 94 17.19 1.47 -12.02
C THR A 94 15.97 2.00 -11.29
N GLY A 95 15.34 3.05 -11.81
CA GLY A 95 14.13 3.68 -11.26
C GLY A 95 12.89 3.46 -12.11
N ILE A 96 12.00 4.46 -12.11
CA ILE A 96 10.74 4.44 -12.86
C ILE A 96 10.79 5.33 -14.13
N GLY A 97 11.97 5.73 -14.59
CA GLY A 97 12.15 6.61 -15.75
C GLY A 97 11.53 6.04 -17.02
N ALA A 98 11.70 4.74 -17.26
CA ALA A 98 11.13 4.04 -18.40
C ALA A 98 9.68 3.56 -18.21
N TRP A 99 9.02 3.90 -17.08
CA TRP A 99 7.63 3.53 -16.82
C TRP A 99 6.68 4.51 -17.51
N SER A 100 5.53 3.99 -17.93
CA SER A 100 4.38 4.79 -18.32
C SER A 100 3.53 5.17 -17.09
N ALA A 101 2.60 6.10 -17.25
CA ALA A 101 1.60 6.40 -16.22
C ALA A 101 0.71 5.17 -15.91
N ASP A 102 0.48 4.31 -16.91
CA ASP A 102 -0.27 3.06 -16.71
C ASP A 102 0.51 2.05 -15.88
N ASP A 103 1.82 1.90 -16.10
CA ASP A 103 2.67 1.03 -15.27
C ASP A 103 2.67 1.49 -13.81
N PHE A 104 2.77 2.80 -13.57
CA PHE A 104 2.72 3.38 -12.24
C PHE A 104 1.34 3.18 -11.58
N TRP A 105 0.28 3.38 -12.35
CA TRP A 105 -1.08 3.09 -11.91
C TRP A 105 -1.26 1.62 -11.53
N GLN A 106 -0.79 0.70 -12.36
CA GLN A 106 -0.87 -0.74 -12.08
C GLN A 106 -0.12 -1.11 -10.77
N ALA A 107 1.00 -0.46 -10.50
CA ALA A 107 1.72 -0.70 -9.26
C ALA A 107 0.91 -0.26 -8.02
N LEU A 108 0.31 0.93 -8.04
CA LEU A 108 -0.50 1.45 -6.94
C LEU A 108 -1.84 0.70 -6.82
N HIS A 109 -2.56 0.55 -7.92
CA HIS A 109 -3.94 0.10 -7.94
C HIS A 109 -4.06 -1.42 -7.89
N ASN A 110 -3.24 -2.11 -8.66
CA ASN A 110 -3.27 -3.56 -8.77
C ASN A 110 -2.08 -4.28 -8.13
N GLY A 111 -1.13 -3.56 -7.51
CA GLY A 111 0.06 -4.16 -6.90
C GLY A 111 0.88 -4.99 -7.90
N LYS A 112 1.00 -4.52 -9.14
CA LYS A 112 1.78 -5.16 -10.21
C LYS A 112 2.89 -4.23 -10.69
N SER A 113 4.10 -4.74 -10.80
CA SER A 113 5.20 -4.04 -11.46
C SER A 113 4.98 -3.96 -12.98
N ARG A 114 5.76 -3.11 -13.66
CA ARG A 114 5.74 -2.93 -15.12
C ARG A 114 5.87 -4.25 -15.91
N ASP A 115 6.63 -5.20 -15.40
CA ASP A 115 6.82 -6.54 -16.02
C ASP A 115 5.69 -7.53 -15.68
N GLY A 116 4.63 -7.07 -15.00
CA GLY A 116 3.50 -7.91 -14.55
C GLY A 116 3.78 -8.68 -13.25
N THR A 117 4.97 -8.56 -12.67
CA THR A 117 5.33 -9.23 -11.42
C THR A 117 4.46 -8.71 -10.27
N LEU A 118 3.89 -9.62 -9.47
CA LEU A 118 3.13 -9.26 -8.27
C LEU A 118 4.05 -8.66 -7.21
N LEU A 119 3.64 -7.52 -6.64
CA LEU A 119 4.35 -6.83 -5.58
C LEU A 119 4.02 -7.43 -4.22
N TYR A 120 5.00 -7.40 -3.30
CA TYR A 120 4.78 -7.79 -1.91
C TYR A 120 3.95 -6.73 -1.18
N PRO A 121 3.01 -7.12 -0.29
CA PRO A 121 2.09 -6.18 0.38
C PRO A 121 2.74 -5.34 1.50
N ALA A 122 4.06 -5.37 1.64
CA ALA A 122 4.80 -4.36 2.38
C ALA A 122 4.78 -3.00 1.63
N PHE A 123 4.66 -3.01 0.30
CA PHE A 123 4.14 -1.88 -0.45
C PHE A 123 2.61 -1.86 -0.27
N PRO A 124 2.03 -0.84 0.38
CA PRO A 124 0.64 -0.90 0.82
C PRO A 124 -0.37 -0.66 -0.32
N TYR A 125 -0.25 -1.44 -1.40
CA TYR A 125 -1.19 -1.39 -2.53
C TYR A 125 -2.61 -1.81 -2.12
N THR A 126 -2.76 -2.50 -1.00
CA THR A 126 -4.06 -2.82 -0.40
C THR A 126 -4.85 -1.58 0.01
N GLU A 127 -4.16 -0.51 0.31
CA GLU A 127 -4.69 0.82 0.59
C GLU A 127 -4.62 1.72 -0.64
N TYR A 128 -3.49 1.71 -1.35
CA TYR A 128 -3.28 2.56 -2.54
C TYR A 128 -4.23 2.25 -3.71
N THR A 129 -4.82 1.05 -3.76
CA THR A 129 -5.90 0.73 -4.72
C THR A 129 -7.07 1.71 -4.64
N ARG A 130 -7.27 2.38 -3.50
CA ARG A 130 -8.30 3.38 -3.25
C ARG A 130 -7.97 4.76 -3.82
N VAL A 131 -6.72 5.00 -4.18
CA VAL A 131 -6.27 6.26 -4.80
C VAL A 131 -6.90 6.34 -6.20
N SER A 132 -7.38 7.53 -6.58
CA SER A 132 -7.94 7.74 -7.92
C SER A 132 -6.85 7.73 -9.00
N ARG A 133 -7.21 7.39 -10.22
CA ARG A 133 -6.29 7.46 -11.36
C ARG A 133 -5.69 8.85 -11.52
N ALA A 134 -6.50 9.89 -11.36
CA ALA A 134 -6.05 11.27 -11.44
C ALA A 134 -4.95 11.62 -10.43
N ASP A 135 -5.07 11.11 -9.21
CA ASP A 135 -4.08 11.34 -8.16
C ASP A 135 -2.81 10.48 -8.36
N ALA A 136 -2.96 9.28 -8.90
CA ALA A 136 -1.80 8.47 -9.31
C ALA A 136 -1.02 9.12 -10.45
N ASP A 137 -1.71 9.68 -11.45
CA ASP A 137 -1.10 10.43 -12.54
C ASP A 137 -0.39 11.69 -12.03
N ALA A 138 -0.95 12.38 -11.04
CA ALA A 138 -0.31 13.53 -10.38
C ALA A 138 0.94 13.12 -9.60
N LEU A 139 0.88 12.02 -8.82
CA LEU A 139 2.04 11.45 -8.14
C LEU A 139 3.15 11.10 -9.13
N PHE A 140 2.81 10.42 -10.23
CA PHE A 140 3.77 10.07 -11.27
C PHE A 140 4.38 11.31 -11.91
N ALA A 141 3.57 12.33 -12.24
CA ALA A 141 4.05 13.60 -12.78
C ALA A 141 5.07 14.28 -11.85
N TYR A 142 4.81 14.29 -10.54
CA TYR A 142 5.76 14.80 -9.56
C TYR A 142 7.06 13.98 -9.50
N LEU A 143 6.96 12.65 -9.42
CA LEU A 143 8.14 11.77 -9.36
C LEU A 143 9.01 11.87 -10.62
N ARG A 144 8.43 12.26 -11.76
CA ARG A 144 9.19 12.56 -13.00
C ARG A 144 10.01 13.86 -12.89
N THR A 145 9.78 14.71 -11.90
CA THR A 145 10.52 15.97 -11.69
C THR A 145 11.64 15.84 -10.67
N VAL A 146 11.70 14.76 -9.88
CA VAL A 146 12.78 14.57 -8.91
C VAL A 146 14.10 14.23 -9.62
N THR A 147 15.22 14.44 -8.93
CA THR A 147 16.55 14.16 -9.50
C THR A 147 16.70 12.66 -9.80
N PRO A 148 17.01 12.26 -11.03
CA PRO A 148 17.28 10.86 -11.35
C PRO A 148 18.55 10.39 -10.64
N VAL A 149 18.48 9.21 -10.04
CA VAL A 149 19.61 8.58 -9.33
C VAL A 149 19.80 7.16 -9.86
N SER A 150 20.98 6.88 -10.40
CA SER A 150 21.33 5.53 -10.86
C SER A 150 21.76 4.68 -9.67
N GLN A 151 20.80 3.99 -9.05
CA GLN A 151 21.01 3.09 -7.91
C GLN A 151 20.23 1.80 -8.13
N ALA A 152 20.94 0.68 -8.22
CA ALA A 152 20.34 -0.63 -8.41
C ALA A 152 19.47 -1.01 -7.20
N ASN A 153 18.30 -1.59 -7.47
CA ASN A 153 17.42 -2.09 -6.44
C ASN A 153 18.02 -3.33 -5.75
N ARG A 154 17.90 -3.38 -4.42
CA ARG A 154 18.27 -4.58 -3.66
C ARG A 154 17.16 -5.62 -3.82
N PRO A 155 17.53 -6.90 -4.08
CA PRO A 155 16.56 -7.99 -4.10
C PRO A 155 15.97 -8.21 -2.70
N PRO A 156 14.73 -8.75 -2.59
CA PRO A 156 14.16 -9.19 -1.33
C PRO A 156 15.00 -10.30 -0.69
N GLU A 157 15.13 -10.27 0.63
CA GLU A 157 15.78 -11.30 1.46
C GLU A 157 14.68 -11.97 2.30
N LEU A 158 13.89 -12.85 1.68
CA LEU A 158 12.76 -13.51 2.29
C LEU A 158 13.05 -14.98 2.55
N ASP A 159 12.52 -15.50 3.66
CA ASP A 159 12.61 -16.91 4.01
C ASP A 159 11.69 -17.76 3.13
N PHE A 160 12.09 -19.01 2.85
CA PHE A 160 11.20 -19.97 2.20
C PHE A 160 10.02 -20.30 3.12
N PRO A 161 8.78 -20.36 2.60
CA PRO A 161 8.38 -20.28 1.18
C PRO A 161 7.97 -18.86 0.71
N TYR A 162 8.18 -17.81 1.50
CA TYR A 162 7.69 -16.45 1.22
C TYR A 162 8.44 -15.76 0.08
N ASP A 163 9.62 -16.26 -0.31
CA ASP A 163 10.35 -15.87 -1.51
C ASP A 163 9.66 -16.33 -2.80
N GLN A 164 8.71 -17.28 -2.72
CA GLN A 164 7.99 -17.82 -3.87
C GLN A 164 6.83 -16.91 -4.29
N ARG A 165 7.07 -16.00 -5.25
CA ARG A 165 6.08 -14.98 -5.68
C ARG A 165 4.75 -15.55 -6.15
N ILE A 166 4.71 -16.81 -6.63
CA ILE A 166 3.45 -17.45 -7.01
C ILE A 166 2.44 -17.51 -5.87
N LEU A 167 2.92 -17.59 -4.62
CA LEU A 167 2.07 -17.61 -3.44
C LEU A 167 1.35 -16.28 -3.20
N LEU A 168 1.88 -15.17 -3.74
CA LEU A 168 1.20 -13.88 -3.68
C LEU A 168 -0.13 -13.88 -4.41
N ALA A 169 -0.29 -14.69 -5.46
CA ALA A 169 -1.59 -14.83 -6.14
C ALA A 169 -2.65 -15.36 -5.18
N ALA A 170 -2.35 -16.42 -4.42
CA ALA A 170 -3.27 -16.96 -3.42
C ALA A 170 -3.52 -15.94 -2.28
N TRP A 171 -2.48 -15.28 -1.78
CA TRP A 171 -2.61 -14.24 -0.76
C TRP A 171 -3.52 -13.10 -1.23
N ARG A 172 -3.33 -12.62 -2.45
CA ARG A 172 -4.15 -11.57 -3.06
C ARG A 172 -5.62 -12.00 -3.24
N ALA A 173 -5.85 -13.22 -3.71
CA ALA A 173 -7.20 -13.77 -3.85
C ALA A 173 -7.98 -13.78 -2.52
N LEU A 174 -7.28 -13.98 -1.40
CA LEU A 174 -7.88 -14.07 -0.06
C LEU A 174 -8.02 -12.70 0.63
N TYR A 175 -7.07 -11.78 0.43
CA TYR A 175 -6.95 -10.58 1.27
C TYR A 175 -6.96 -9.26 0.51
N PHE A 176 -6.82 -9.27 -0.81
CA PHE A 176 -6.80 -8.05 -1.60
C PHE A 176 -8.13 -7.85 -2.34
N LYS A 177 -8.75 -6.71 -2.11
CA LYS A 177 -9.95 -6.25 -2.83
C LYS A 177 -9.60 -4.97 -3.55
N PRO A 178 -9.22 -5.03 -4.85
CA PRO A 178 -8.92 -3.83 -5.61
C PRO A 178 -10.18 -3.00 -5.85
N GLY A 179 -9.99 -1.70 -6.01
CA GLY A 179 -11.07 -0.77 -6.32
C GLY A 179 -10.80 0.62 -5.79
N ALA A 180 -10.99 1.63 -6.64
CA ALA A 180 -10.89 3.02 -6.24
C ALA A 180 -11.98 3.38 -5.21
N LEU A 181 -11.69 4.36 -4.34
CA LEU A 181 -12.64 4.80 -3.33
C LEU A 181 -13.68 5.74 -3.94
N GLU A 182 -14.94 5.35 -3.88
CA GLU A 182 -16.05 6.22 -4.26
C GLU A 182 -16.49 7.09 -3.07
N PRO A 183 -16.80 8.38 -3.31
CA PRO A 183 -17.36 9.24 -2.28
C PRO A 183 -18.69 8.70 -1.75
N ASP A 184 -18.89 8.83 -0.46
CA ASP A 184 -20.19 8.58 0.17
C ASP A 184 -21.08 9.82 -0.01
N ALA A 185 -22.17 9.66 -0.76
CA ALA A 185 -23.12 10.75 -1.05
C ALA A 185 -23.88 11.23 0.21
N GLY A 186 -23.91 10.44 1.28
CA GLY A 186 -24.51 10.80 2.57
C GLY A 186 -23.60 11.64 3.47
N GLN A 187 -22.35 11.89 3.05
CA GLN A 187 -21.34 12.59 3.83
C GLN A 187 -20.89 13.90 3.16
N SER A 188 -20.31 14.80 3.95
CA SER A 188 -19.74 16.04 3.41
C SER A 188 -18.51 15.78 2.54
N GLU A 189 -18.18 16.72 1.66
CA GLU A 189 -16.93 16.68 0.87
C GLU A 189 -15.70 16.61 1.78
N GLN A 190 -15.71 17.31 2.89
CA GLN A 190 -14.61 17.35 3.85
C GLN A 190 -14.41 15.97 4.51
N TRP A 191 -15.51 15.30 4.87
CA TRP A 191 -15.46 13.95 5.42
C TRP A 191 -14.94 12.96 4.37
N ASN A 192 -15.46 13.02 3.14
CA ASN A 192 -15.01 12.17 2.04
C ASN A 192 -13.52 12.39 1.72
N ARG A 193 -13.04 13.64 1.78
CA ARG A 193 -11.61 13.94 1.62
C ARG A 193 -10.78 13.34 2.74
N GLY A 194 -11.22 13.45 3.99
CA GLY A 194 -10.55 12.83 5.15
C GLY A 194 -10.49 11.31 5.02
N ARG A 195 -11.61 10.68 4.68
CA ARG A 195 -11.68 9.24 4.42
C ARG A 195 -10.71 8.80 3.32
N TYR A 196 -10.67 9.53 2.21
CA TYR A 196 -9.76 9.27 1.10
C TYR A 196 -8.28 9.34 1.52
N LEU A 197 -7.92 10.32 2.35
CA LEU A 197 -6.56 10.42 2.87
C LEU A 197 -6.23 9.26 3.83
N VAL A 198 -7.12 8.92 4.73
CA VAL A 198 -6.91 7.87 5.75
C VAL A 198 -6.86 6.47 5.13
N GLU A 199 -7.84 6.14 4.25
CA GLU A 199 -7.98 4.79 3.69
C GLU A 199 -7.14 4.56 2.44
N GLY A 200 -6.73 5.62 1.74
CA GLY A 200 -5.95 5.56 0.50
C GLY A 200 -4.53 6.08 0.69
N VAL A 201 -4.34 7.38 0.41
CA VAL A 201 -3.00 8.00 0.30
C VAL A 201 -2.17 7.86 1.56
N GLY A 202 -2.75 8.11 2.74
CA GLY A 202 -2.07 8.03 4.03
C GLY A 202 -1.88 6.62 4.56
N HIS A 203 -2.55 5.62 3.95
CA HIS A 203 -2.46 4.19 4.30
C HIS A 203 -2.39 3.89 5.81
N CYS A 204 -3.16 4.63 6.62
CA CYS A 204 -3.09 4.56 8.10
C CYS A 204 -3.28 3.14 8.64
N ALA A 205 -4.10 2.31 7.97
CA ALA A 205 -4.31 0.91 8.33
C ALA A 205 -3.03 0.07 8.22
N ALA A 206 -2.05 0.46 7.42
CA ALA A 206 -0.78 -0.25 7.30
C ALA A 206 0.00 -0.36 8.62
N CYS A 207 -0.23 0.58 9.55
CA CYS A 207 0.35 0.55 10.90
C CYS A 207 -0.73 0.37 11.98
N HIS A 208 -1.87 1.06 11.84
CA HIS A 208 -2.88 1.20 12.89
C HIS A 208 -4.01 0.14 12.84
N ALA A 209 -3.93 -0.86 11.95
CA ALA A 209 -4.84 -2.00 11.95
C ALA A 209 -4.13 -3.29 12.38
N PRO A 210 -4.83 -4.20 13.08
CA PRO A 210 -4.26 -5.49 13.42
C PRO A 210 -4.05 -6.34 12.16
N ARG A 211 -3.08 -7.26 12.22
CA ARG A 211 -2.72 -8.16 11.14
C ARG A 211 -2.95 -9.61 11.53
N ASN A 212 -3.24 -10.46 10.54
CA ASN A 212 -3.22 -11.90 10.74
C ASN A 212 -1.79 -12.47 10.61
N SER A 213 -1.64 -13.78 10.83
CA SER A 213 -0.35 -14.48 10.74
C SER A 213 0.29 -14.46 9.34
N LEU A 214 -0.46 -14.13 8.29
CA LEU A 214 0.03 -13.97 6.93
C LEU A 214 0.28 -12.50 6.55
N GLY A 215 0.30 -11.60 7.55
CA GLY A 215 0.62 -10.20 7.38
C GLY A 215 -0.50 -9.33 6.80
N ALA A 216 -1.67 -9.89 6.49
CA ALA A 216 -2.78 -9.12 5.97
C ALA A 216 -3.45 -8.28 7.07
N THR A 217 -3.72 -7.01 6.79
CA THR A 217 -4.57 -6.17 7.65
C THR A 217 -5.98 -6.75 7.73
N ARG A 218 -6.65 -6.55 8.87
CA ARG A 218 -8.04 -6.99 9.10
C ARG A 218 -8.98 -5.80 9.09
N PRO A 219 -9.51 -5.40 7.93
CA PRO A 219 -10.32 -4.19 7.78
C PRO A 219 -11.58 -4.18 8.66
N ALA A 220 -12.12 -5.36 8.98
CA ALA A 220 -13.28 -5.49 9.86
C ALA A 220 -13.00 -5.02 11.31
N ASP A 221 -11.74 -5.04 11.73
CA ASP A 221 -11.34 -4.57 13.06
C ASP A 221 -11.05 -3.06 13.10
N GLY A 222 -11.13 -2.39 11.96
CA GLY A 222 -10.87 -0.95 11.84
C GLY A 222 -9.44 -0.56 12.23
N LEU A 223 -9.27 0.68 12.67
CA LEU A 223 -7.98 1.24 13.12
C LEU A 223 -7.79 1.04 14.63
N THR A 224 -7.91 -0.20 15.11
CA THR A 224 -7.87 -0.56 16.54
C THR A 224 -6.46 -0.71 17.11
N GLY A 225 -5.46 -0.32 16.32
CA GLY A 225 -4.06 -0.44 16.69
C GLY A 225 -3.46 -1.79 16.29
N GLY A 226 -2.15 -1.87 16.33
CA GLY A 226 -1.45 -3.11 16.01
C GLY A 226 0.06 -3.02 16.19
N VAL A 227 0.72 -4.17 16.26
CA VAL A 227 2.17 -4.23 16.23
C VAL A 227 2.66 -3.96 14.81
N ILE A 228 3.60 -3.02 14.65
CA ILE A 228 4.24 -2.75 13.37
C ILE A 228 5.24 -3.88 13.11
N PRO A 229 5.03 -4.66 12.04
CA PRO A 229 5.88 -5.81 11.76
C PRO A 229 7.37 -5.43 11.66
N GLY A 230 8.23 -6.20 12.31
CA GLY A 230 9.68 -6.03 12.25
C GLY A 230 10.26 -4.85 13.05
N LEU A 231 9.44 -4.00 13.67
CA LEU A 231 9.91 -2.87 14.47
C LEU A 231 9.66 -3.05 15.99
N GLU A 232 8.90 -4.05 16.39
CA GLU A 232 8.46 -4.27 17.78
C GLU A 232 7.74 -3.06 18.40
N TRP A 233 7.26 -2.14 17.57
CA TRP A 233 6.51 -0.99 18.00
C TRP A 233 5.02 -1.24 17.88
N TYR A 234 4.25 -0.70 18.82
CA TYR A 234 2.79 -0.73 18.79
C TYR A 234 2.25 0.61 18.29
N ALA A 235 1.53 0.57 17.17
CA ALA A 235 0.77 1.71 16.67
C ALA A 235 -0.56 1.81 17.45
N PRO A 236 -0.86 2.93 18.13
CA PRO A 236 -2.06 3.05 18.95
C PRO A 236 -3.34 3.04 18.12
N PRO A 237 -4.50 2.76 18.74
CA PRO A 237 -5.79 2.88 18.08
C PRO A 237 -6.07 4.32 17.61
N LEU A 238 -6.64 4.46 16.42
CA LEU A 238 -7.18 5.72 15.91
C LEU A 238 -8.72 5.74 15.93
N THR A 239 -9.31 4.95 16.82
CA THR A 239 -10.77 4.86 17.00
C THR A 239 -11.29 5.98 17.87
N ASN A 240 -12.63 6.13 17.92
CA ASN A 240 -13.30 7.09 18.79
C ASN A 240 -13.41 6.59 20.27
N ASP A 241 -12.55 5.66 20.69
CA ASP A 241 -12.48 5.26 22.10
C ASP A 241 -11.84 6.38 22.94
N PRO A 242 -12.51 6.85 24.01
CA PRO A 242 -11.99 7.97 24.80
C PRO A 242 -10.81 7.62 25.69
N ARG A 243 -10.48 6.33 25.87
CA ARG A 243 -9.37 5.87 26.72
C ARG A 243 -8.16 5.42 25.92
N ALA A 244 -8.39 4.69 24.85
CA ALA A 244 -7.32 4.08 24.07
C ALA A 244 -7.12 4.72 22.67
N GLY A 245 -8.11 5.49 22.19
CA GLY A 245 -8.09 6.09 20.86
C GLY A 245 -8.12 7.62 20.89
N LEU A 246 -8.70 8.19 19.84
CA LEU A 246 -8.78 9.64 19.61
C LEU A 246 -10.07 10.28 20.16
N GLY A 247 -10.90 9.55 20.92
CA GLY A 247 -12.23 10.03 21.35
C GLY A 247 -12.23 11.28 22.23
N ARG A 248 -11.08 11.69 22.79
CA ARG A 248 -10.90 12.96 23.53
C ARG A 248 -10.19 14.04 22.74
N TRP A 249 -9.74 13.73 21.52
CA TRP A 249 -8.99 14.65 20.70
C TRP A 249 -9.93 15.53 19.89
N SER A 250 -9.64 16.81 19.83
CA SER A 250 -10.27 17.69 18.85
C SER A 250 -9.69 17.49 17.47
N ALA A 251 -10.36 17.96 16.45
CA ALA A 251 -9.80 17.97 15.10
C ALA A 251 -8.51 18.78 15.01
N GLN A 252 -8.37 19.85 15.82
CA GLN A 252 -7.14 20.63 15.89
C GLN A 252 -5.99 19.84 16.51
N ASP A 253 -6.22 19.09 17.59
CA ASP A 253 -5.19 18.24 18.21
C ASP A 253 -4.63 17.23 17.21
N ILE A 254 -5.51 16.63 16.39
CA ILE A 254 -5.11 15.69 15.33
C ILE A 254 -4.30 16.41 14.24
N ALA A 255 -4.75 17.59 13.81
CA ALA A 255 -4.04 18.38 12.81
C ALA A 255 -2.64 18.80 13.32
N ASP A 256 -2.52 19.25 14.56
CA ASP A 256 -1.27 19.65 15.17
C ASP A 256 -0.30 18.46 15.28
N LEU A 257 -0.78 17.29 15.71
CA LEU A 257 0.04 16.07 15.70
C LEU A 257 0.57 15.73 14.30
N LEU A 258 -0.29 15.76 13.29
CA LEU A 258 0.11 15.43 11.91
C LEU A 258 1.08 16.45 11.31
N GLN A 259 1.01 17.72 11.73
CA GLN A 259 1.89 18.79 11.24
C GLN A 259 3.20 18.90 12.01
N THR A 260 3.17 18.71 13.32
CA THR A 260 4.30 18.99 14.21
C THR A 260 4.96 17.73 14.80
N GLY A 261 4.26 16.60 14.78
CA GLY A 261 4.67 15.38 15.47
C GLY A 261 4.49 15.45 17.00
N ILE A 262 3.84 16.51 17.54
CA ILE A 262 3.65 16.71 18.97
C ILE A 262 2.19 16.41 19.34
N ALA A 263 1.99 15.44 20.22
CA ALA A 263 0.66 15.12 20.74
C ALA A 263 0.21 16.17 21.78
N ALA A 264 -1.03 16.67 21.64
CA ALA A 264 -1.62 17.61 22.61
C ALA A 264 -1.80 16.98 24.01
N HIS A 265 -2.03 15.69 24.04
CA HIS A 265 -2.17 14.90 25.25
C HIS A 265 -1.10 13.80 25.23
N SER A 266 0.09 14.07 25.74
CA SER A 266 0.99 12.99 26.14
C SER A 266 0.28 12.25 27.25
N SER A 267 -0.21 11.04 26.98
CA SER A 267 -0.57 10.14 28.06
C SER A 267 0.68 9.91 28.88
N ALA A 268 0.75 10.57 30.04
CA ALA A 268 1.67 10.15 31.06
C ALA A 268 1.30 8.71 31.41
N SER A 269 2.14 7.78 30.96
CA SER A 269 2.11 6.36 31.36
C SER A 269 2.54 6.24 32.79
#